data_75b576cad3e119bc31296ce973783dc8
#
_entry.id   75b576cad3e119bc31296ce973783dc8
#
_cell.length_a   1.000
_cell.length_b   1.000
_cell.length_c   1.000
_cell.angle_alpha   90.00
_cell.angle_beta   90.00
_cell.angle_gamma   90.00
#
_symmetry.space_group_name_H-M   'P 1'
#
loop_
_entity.id
_entity.type
_entity.pdbx_description
1 polymer ?
#
loop_
_entity_poly.entity_id
_entity_poly.type
_entity_poly.pdbx_seq_one_letter_code
_entity_poly.pdbx_strand_id
1 'polypeptide(L)'
;MNLTTLRSPLPVIALVVALVATACGTNNSSGNGGASGAPATAAGSAGSEPAGSSGSGGAALSGDLTVWAMGNEGTKLSTLADAFTKDNPGVKVTVTPVDWGQAVAKLTTAIAGNTTPDVSQMGTDMMGQFGATGAFDPVPSDIDPSAYFESAWNTNIVNGAPSGVPWYVETRLLYYRTDIAQKAGISAAPANWDDLKTAATAMKSKGGAKWGISLGTKNWQEYFPFLWQNGGDVVDASGNPALNSPQAVEALTFYDSFFKDDLTPKSVPEGFDITPAFVKGDNPMFFSGPWHVGLIDTAGGATFKDKWAIAPMPKKATTTSFLGGSNMVVFKNSKNKDAAWAFVKFCSDPKTQALWYTTATDLPAVQSAWDDPAVKGDPRVAMFGDQLKDTKAQPVSATWSELSSAINDTLEKMTTGGMDPQAAADQMQKDAESIGVK
;
A
#
# COMPACT_ATOMS: atom_id res chain seq x y z
N MET A 1 -49.65 1.22 -36.99
CA MET A 1 -49.08 2.56 -37.17
C MET A 1 -47.56 2.40 -37.09
N ASN A 2 -46.85 2.62 -38.19
CA ASN A 2 -45.48 2.26 -38.42
C ASN A 2 -44.50 3.15 -37.65
N LEU A 3 -43.49 2.54 -37.03
CA LEU A 3 -42.31 3.21 -36.49
C LEU A 3 -41.12 2.91 -37.36
N THR A 4 -40.62 3.95 -37.98
CA THR A 4 -39.46 3.99 -38.89
C THR A 4 -38.19 4.09 -38.04
N THR A 5 -37.27 3.17 -38.26
CA THR A 5 -35.91 3.15 -37.71
C THR A 5 -35.00 4.07 -38.53
N LEU A 6 -34.37 5.05 -37.88
CA LEU A 6 -33.25 5.84 -38.42
C LEU A 6 -31.93 5.24 -37.93
N ARG A 7 -31.18 4.68 -38.86
CA ARG A 7 -29.76 4.32 -38.71
C ARG A 7 -28.91 5.46 -39.22
N SER A 8 -27.98 5.96 -38.42
CA SER A 8 -26.92 6.87 -38.84
C SER A 8 -25.61 6.09 -38.98
N PRO A 9 -24.80 6.31 -40.03
CA PRO A 9 -23.51 5.64 -40.20
C PRO A 9 -22.37 6.43 -39.53
N LEU A 10 -21.45 5.70 -38.90
CA LEU A 10 -20.16 6.18 -38.39
C LEU A 10 -19.15 6.32 -39.55
N PRO A 11 -18.29 7.34 -39.58
CA PRO A 11 -17.21 7.44 -40.55
C PRO A 11 -15.99 6.64 -40.09
N VAL A 12 -15.50 5.79 -40.96
CA VAL A 12 -14.20 5.12 -40.88
C VAL A 12 -13.12 6.12 -41.23
N ILE A 13 -12.21 6.44 -40.34
CA ILE A 13 -11.00 7.20 -40.61
C ILE A 13 -9.87 6.20 -40.84
N ALA A 14 -9.41 6.13 -42.10
CA ALA A 14 -8.22 5.37 -42.49
C ALA A 14 -6.97 6.20 -42.19
N LEU A 15 -6.07 5.66 -41.36
CA LEU A 15 -4.76 6.24 -41.03
C LEU A 15 -3.74 5.73 -42.06
N VAL A 16 -3.22 6.62 -42.91
CA VAL A 16 -2.13 6.35 -43.84
C VAL A 16 -0.80 6.49 -43.09
N VAL A 17 -0.04 5.43 -43.04
CA VAL A 17 1.35 5.41 -42.54
C VAL A 17 2.27 5.71 -43.71
N ALA A 18 2.97 6.84 -43.68
CA ALA A 18 4.04 7.16 -44.62
C ALA A 18 5.39 6.76 -44.00
N LEU A 19 6.01 5.75 -44.59
CA LEU A 19 7.42 5.39 -44.38
C LEU A 19 8.31 6.35 -45.16
N VAL A 20 9.22 7.04 -44.50
CA VAL A 20 10.35 7.71 -45.16
C VAL A 20 11.63 7.00 -44.71
N ALA A 21 12.21 6.27 -45.61
CA ALA A 21 13.56 5.76 -45.53
C ALA A 21 14.52 6.79 -46.13
N THR A 22 15.58 7.14 -45.43
CA THR A 22 16.74 7.82 -46.01
C THR A 22 18.03 7.14 -45.59
N ALA A 23 18.79 6.76 -46.58
CA ALA A 23 20.00 5.96 -46.46
C ALA A 23 21.26 6.83 -46.45
N CYS A 24 22.31 6.25 -45.87
CA CYS A 24 23.74 6.31 -46.18
C CYS A 24 24.46 7.64 -46.46
N GLY A 25 25.54 7.83 -45.70
CA GLY A 25 26.66 8.71 -46.06
C GLY A 25 27.88 8.38 -45.22
N THR A 26 28.68 7.43 -45.73
CA THR A 26 30.07 7.18 -45.33
C THR A 26 30.97 8.34 -45.74
N ASN A 27 31.90 8.80 -44.88
CA ASN A 27 33.19 9.25 -45.37
C ASN A 27 34.27 9.05 -44.31
N ASN A 28 35.29 8.38 -44.81
CA ASN A 28 36.55 8.01 -44.22
C ASN A 28 37.59 9.14 -44.51
N SER A 29 38.42 9.53 -43.59
CA SER A 29 39.80 9.94 -43.93
C SER A 29 40.73 9.90 -42.74
N SER A 30 41.78 9.22 -43.02
CA SER A 30 43.02 8.97 -42.28
C SER A 30 43.86 10.24 -42.12
N GLY A 31 44.69 10.28 -41.08
CA GLY A 31 45.78 11.26 -40.93
C GLY A 31 46.71 10.96 -39.77
N ASN A 32 47.77 10.43 -40.12
CA ASN A 32 48.91 9.84 -39.41
C ASN A 32 49.91 10.88 -38.85
N GLY A 33 50.74 10.49 -37.85
CA GLY A 33 51.99 11.12 -37.47
C GLY A 33 52.00 11.69 -36.05
N GLY A 34 52.84 11.35 -35.10
CA GLY A 34 54.17 10.79 -35.12
C GLY A 34 54.99 11.43 -34.01
N ALA A 35 55.59 10.57 -33.15
CA ALA A 35 56.85 10.65 -32.49
C ALA A 35 57.17 11.61 -31.32
N SER A 36 57.50 10.98 -30.19
CA SER A 36 58.74 11.04 -29.41
C SER A 36 59.15 12.30 -28.66
N GLY A 37 59.45 12.10 -27.36
CA GLY A 37 60.38 12.92 -26.62
C GLY A 37 60.23 12.86 -25.09
N ALA A 38 60.88 11.93 -24.42
CA ALA A 38 61.40 12.11 -23.05
C ALA A 38 62.95 12.38 -23.18
N PRO A 39 63.69 12.79 -22.18
CA PRO A 39 63.47 12.83 -20.72
C PRO A 39 64.01 14.11 -20.03
N ALA A 40 63.83 14.28 -18.71
CA ALA A 40 64.92 14.45 -17.73
C ALA A 40 64.46 15.06 -16.39
N THR A 41 64.79 14.34 -15.38
CA THR A 41 65.06 14.58 -13.95
C THR A 41 65.32 16.01 -13.48
N ALA A 42 64.70 16.37 -12.33
CA ALA A 42 65.42 17.06 -11.24
C ALA A 42 64.66 16.84 -9.89
N ALA A 43 65.46 16.47 -8.88
CA ALA A 43 65.07 16.24 -7.50
C ALA A 43 64.92 17.57 -6.73
N GLY A 44 64.06 17.62 -5.73
CA GLY A 44 63.93 18.74 -4.80
C GLY A 44 63.04 18.40 -3.59
N SER A 45 63.73 18.07 -2.53
CA SER A 45 63.50 18.22 -1.07
C SER A 45 62.09 18.27 -0.46
N ALA A 46 61.94 17.41 0.52
CA ALA A 46 61.03 17.26 1.64
C ALA A 46 60.44 18.53 2.28
N GLY A 47 59.13 18.49 2.46
CA GLY A 47 58.37 19.27 3.42
C GLY A 47 57.30 18.38 4.00
N SER A 48 57.49 17.96 5.26
CA SER A 48 56.51 17.16 6.01
C SER A 48 55.41 18.10 6.51
N GLU A 49 54.21 17.96 5.97
CA GLU A 49 52.99 18.48 6.57
C GLU A 49 52.19 17.35 7.21
N PRO A 50 51.42 17.61 8.32
CA PRO A 50 50.80 16.58 9.10
C PRO A 50 49.60 15.96 8.35
N ALA A 51 49.49 14.64 8.42
CA ALA A 51 48.38 13.85 7.89
C ALA A 51 47.04 14.37 8.42
N GLY A 52 46.36 15.13 7.60
CA GLY A 52 44.93 15.40 7.77
C GLY A 52 44.16 14.08 7.60
N SER A 53 43.36 13.78 8.60
CA SER A 53 42.38 12.71 8.60
C SER A 53 41.59 12.74 7.27
N SER A 54 41.90 11.82 6.36
CA SER A 54 41.08 11.56 5.19
C SER A 54 39.79 10.89 5.64
N GLY A 55 38.75 11.71 5.93
CA GLY A 55 37.39 11.24 5.88
C GLY A 55 37.15 10.63 4.48
N SER A 56 36.65 9.41 4.44
CA SER A 56 36.24 8.75 3.20
C SER A 56 35.06 9.56 2.61
N GLY A 57 35.37 10.55 1.80
CA GLY A 57 34.41 11.26 0.98
C GLY A 57 33.90 10.30 -0.07
N GLY A 58 32.76 9.66 0.17
CA GLY A 58 32.01 8.99 -0.90
C GLY A 58 31.78 9.98 -2.04
N ALA A 59 31.88 9.52 -3.29
CA ALA A 59 31.56 10.36 -4.44
C ALA A 59 30.17 11.01 -4.24
N ALA A 60 30.07 12.32 -4.52
CA ALA A 60 28.80 13.02 -4.40
C ALA A 60 27.75 12.34 -5.29
N LEU A 61 26.57 12.06 -4.72
CA LEU A 61 25.48 11.47 -5.47
C LEU A 61 25.04 12.40 -6.61
N SER A 62 24.75 11.81 -7.76
CA SER A 62 24.30 12.55 -8.94
C SER A 62 23.41 11.67 -9.82
N GLY A 63 22.61 12.31 -10.66
CA GLY A 63 21.75 11.67 -11.66
C GLY A 63 20.28 11.96 -11.49
N ASP A 64 19.48 11.54 -12.48
CA ASP A 64 18.03 11.67 -12.47
C ASP A 64 17.41 10.39 -11.92
N LEU A 65 16.65 10.49 -10.85
CA LEU A 65 15.86 9.41 -10.27
C LEU A 65 14.40 9.52 -10.69
N THR A 66 13.85 8.41 -11.18
CA THR A 66 12.41 8.26 -11.40
C THR A 66 11.81 7.41 -10.29
N VAL A 67 10.74 7.91 -9.68
CA VAL A 67 10.04 7.24 -8.57
C VAL A 67 8.56 7.12 -8.88
N TRP A 68 8.02 5.91 -8.80
CA TRP A 68 6.58 5.70 -8.87
C TRP A 68 6.02 5.51 -7.45
N ALA A 69 4.94 6.25 -7.16
CA ALA A 69 4.21 6.08 -5.91
C ALA A 69 2.70 6.12 -6.16
N MET A 70 1.94 5.35 -5.38
CA MET A 70 0.53 5.08 -5.62
C MET A 70 -0.36 6.02 -4.81
N GLY A 71 -1.56 6.27 -5.32
CA GLY A 71 -2.64 6.93 -4.59
C GLY A 71 -2.29 8.31 -4.02
N ASN A 72 -2.71 8.53 -2.80
CA ASN A 72 -2.46 9.77 -2.05
C ASN A 72 -0.96 10.01 -1.82
N GLU A 73 -0.20 8.96 -1.55
CA GLU A 73 1.25 9.00 -1.35
C GLU A 73 1.95 9.51 -2.62
N GLY A 74 1.51 9.04 -3.80
CA GLY A 74 2.03 9.51 -5.08
C GLY A 74 1.89 11.01 -5.29
N THR A 75 0.83 11.61 -4.79
CA THR A 75 0.60 13.06 -4.90
C THR A 75 1.43 13.88 -3.91
N LYS A 76 1.90 13.27 -2.81
CA LYS A 76 2.58 13.95 -1.69
C LYS A 76 4.08 13.67 -1.62
N LEU A 77 4.56 12.60 -2.26
CA LEU A 77 5.96 12.15 -2.17
C LEU A 77 6.96 13.21 -2.68
N SER A 78 6.52 14.17 -3.48
CA SER A 78 7.34 15.32 -3.88
C SER A 78 7.92 16.09 -2.68
N THR A 79 7.23 16.12 -1.55
CA THR A 79 7.74 16.71 -0.31
C THR A 79 9.05 16.06 0.16
N LEU A 80 9.13 14.73 0.13
CA LEU A 80 10.34 14.00 0.47
C LEU A 80 11.39 14.08 -0.64
N ALA A 81 10.96 14.07 -1.91
CA ALA A 81 11.85 14.24 -3.06
C ALA A 81 12.57 15.60 -3.03
N ASP A 82 11.86 16.67 -2.71
CA ASP A 82 12.43 18.02 -2.59
C ASP A 82 13.40 18.10 -1.41
N ALA A 83 13.05 17.50 -0.26
CA ALA A 83 13.94 17.45 0.91
C ALA A 83 15.22 16.66 0.60
N PHE A 84 15.11 15.52 -0.05
CA PHE A 84 16.28 14.72 -0.47
C PHE A 84 17.17 15.46 -1.45
N THR A 85 16.59 16.11 -2.47
CA THR A 85 17.33 16.90 -3.48
C THR A 85 18.06 18.09 -2.86
N LYS A 86 17.46 18.72 -1.84
CA LYS A 86 18.10 19.82 -1.12
C LYS A 86 19.41 19.38 -0.46
N ASP A 87 19.45 18.18 0.11
CA ASP A 87 20.63 17.60 0.76
C ASP A 87 21.59 16.94 -0.24
N ASN A 88 21.09 16.60 -1.43
CA ASN A 88 21.83 15.96 -2.52
C ASN A 88 21.63 16.73 -3.85
N PRO A 89 22.20 17.92 -4.01
CA PRO A 89 21.90 18.81 -5.14
C PRO A 89 22.33 18.30 -6.51
N GLY A 90 23.13 17.23 -6.55
CA GLY A 90 23.49 16.51 -7.78
C GLY A 90 22.41 15.51 -8.24
N VAL A 91 21.39 15.24 -7.43
CA VAL A 91 20.31 14.29 -7.75
C VAL A 91 19.01 15.05 -8.01
N LYS A 92 18.36 14.74 -9.13
CA LYS A 92 17.02 15.21 -9.44
C LYS A 92 16.03 14.05 -9.27
N VAL A 93 15.05 14.19 -8.39
CA VAL A 93 13.99 13.17 -8.18
C VAL A 93 12.73 13.58 -8.91
N THR A 94 12.21 12.70 -9.77
CA THR A 94 10.93 12.89 -10.47
C THR A 94 9.93 11.84 -9.99
N VAL A 95 8.89 12.29 -9.29
CA VAL A 95 7.82 11.42 -8.79
C VAL A 95 6.70 11.35 -9.82
N THR A 96 6.25 10.12 -10.12
CA THR A 96 5.08 9.86 -10.96
C THR A 96 3.99 9.22 -10.11
N PRO A 97 2.88 9.91 -9.86
CA PRO A 97 1.72 9.32 -9.21
C PRO A 97 1.10 8.21 -10.08
N VAL A 98 0.68 7.12 -9.44
CA VAL A 98 0.03 5.97 -10.07
C VAL A 98 -1.26 5.67 -9.30
N ASP A 99 -2.36 5.46 -10.01
CA ASP A 99 -3.60 5.00 -9.37
C ASP A 99 -3.44 3.56 -8.87
N TRP A 100 -3.92 3.27 -7.65
CA TRP A 100 -3.84 1.93 -7.05
C TRP A 100 -4.49 0.86 -7.92
N GLY A 101 -5.64 1.18 -8.55
CA GLY A 101 -6.34 0.26 -9.45
C GLY A 101 -5.57 -0.06 -10.73
N GLN A 102 -4.58 0.77 -11.10
CA GLN A 102 -3.73 0.59 -12.28
C GLN A 102 -2.33 0.05 -11.93
N ALA A 103 -1.96 0.01 -10.64
CA ALA A 103 -0.59 -0.26 -10.20
C ALA A 103 -0.08 -1.62 -10.70
N VAL A 104 -0.85 -2.69 -10.49
CA VAL A 104 -0.47 -4.06 -10.90
C VAL A 104 -0.25 -4.14 -12.41
N ALA A 105 -1.18 -3.63 -13.22
CA ALA A 105 -1.08 -3.68 -14.68
C ALA A 105 0.11 -2.87 -15.20
N LYS A 106 0.33 -1.68 -14.62
CA LYS A 106 1.43 -0.79 -15.00
C LYS A 106 2.80 -1.39 -14.64
N LEU A 107 2.95 -1.93 -13.44
CA LEU A 107 4.17 -2.60 -12.98
C LEU A 107 4.46 -3.85 -13.82
N THR A 108 3.46 -4.70 -14.06
CA THR A 108 3.60 -5.88 -14.93
C THR A 108 4.13 -5.50 -16.31
N THR A 109 3.53 -4.50 -16.94
CA THR A 109 3.93 -4.02 -18.26
C THR A 109 5.35 -3.44 -18.25
N ALA A 110 5.69 -2.64 -17.23
CA ALA A 110 6.99 -2.02 -17.11
C ALA A 110 8.11 -3.03 -16.88
N ILE A 111 7.87 -4.04 -16.03
CA ILE A 111 8.84 -5.13 -15.78
C ILE A 111 9.05 -5.94 -17.05
N ALA A 112 7.99 -6.36 -17.74
CA ALA A 112 8.08 -7.11 -18.99
C ALA A 112 8.78 -6.31 -20.10
N GLY A 113 8.53 -4.99 -20.17
CA GLY A 113 9.12 -4.08 -21.16
C GLY A 113 10.49 -3.52 -20.76
N ASN A 114 11.03 -3.86 -19.57
CA ASN A 114 12.27 -3.29 -19.01
C ASN A 114 12.25 -1.74 -18.98
N THR A 115 11.08 -1.16 -18.66
CA THR A 115 10.82 0.29 -18.58
C THR A 115 10.37 0.73 -17.19
N THR A 116 10.83 0.03 -16.16
CA THR A 116 10.55 0.35 -14.76
C THR A 116 11.19 1.67 -14.34
N PRO A 117 10.65 2.36 -13.32
CA PRO A 117 11.35 3.46 -12.68
C PRO A 117 12.62 2.97 -11.97
N ASP A 118 13.40 3.88 -11.40
CA ASP A 118 14.54 3.52 -10.53
C ASP A 118 14.03 2.98 -9.19
N VAL A 119 13.04 3.64 -8.59
CA VAL A 119 12.39 3.28 -7.32
C VAL A 119 10.89 3.19 -7.50
N SER A 120 10.25 2.26 -6.84
CA SER A 120 8.78 2.23 -6.73
C SER A 120 8.31 1.96 -5.32
N GLN A 121 7.24 2.63 -4.92
CA GLN A 121 6.37 2.13 -3.87
C GLN A 121 5.82 0.77 -4.31
N MET A 122 5.68 -0.14 -3.36
CA MET A 122 5.15 -1.48 -3.58
C MET A 122 4.26 -1.87 -2.40
N GLY A 123 2.97 -2.06 -2.66
CA GLY A 123 2.05 -2.54 -1.62
C GLY A 123 2.53 -3.87 -1.03
N THR A 124 2.32 -4.08 0.26
CA THR A 124 2.72 -5.33 0.92
C THR A 124 2.12 -6.56 0.26
N ASP A 125 0.92 -6.43 -0.29
CA ASP A 125 0.18 -7.46 -1.04
C ASP A 125 0.76 -7.75 -2.44
N MET A 126 1.58 -6.85 -2.98
CA MET A 126 2.21 -6.99 -4.29
C MET A 126 3.64 -7.57 -4.21
N MET A 127 4.25 -7.59 -3.01
CA MET A 127 5.65 -7.98 -2.86
C MET A 127 5.94 -9.40 -3.34
N GLY A 128 5.07 -10.36 -3.05
CA GLY A 128 5.22 -11.74 -3.49
C GLY A 128 5.26 -11.85 -5.02
N GLN A 129 4.27 -11.26 -5.68
CA GLN A 129 4.13 -11.31 -7.14
C GLN A 129 5.33 -10.69 -7.86
N PHE A 130 5.68 -9.46 -7.51
CA PHE A 130 6.73 -8.74 -8.25
C PHE A 130 8.14 -9.11 -7.80
N GLY A 131 8.35 -9.46 -6.53
CA GLY A 131 9.62 -9.97 -6.04
C GLY A 131 10.00 -11.30 -6.68
N ALA A 132 9.02 -12.20 -6.91
CA ALA A 132 9.24 -13.47 -7.58
C ALA A 132 9.73 -13.32 -9.03
N THR A 133 9.48 -12.18 -9.69
CA THR A 133 10.00 -11.89 -11.05
C THR A 133 11.52 -11.73 -11.07
N GLY A 134 12.13 -11.48 -9.92
CA GLY A 134 13.56 -11.17 -9.81
C GLY A 134 13.95 -9.81 -10.36
N ALA A 135 13.00 -8.89 -10.58
CA ALA A 135 13.24 -7.55 -11.13
C ALA A 135 13.84 -6.56 -10.11
N PHE A 136 13.78 -6.86 -8.81
CA PHE A 136 14.28 -5.96 -7.77
C PHE A 136 15.78 -6.13 -7.53
N ASP A 137 16.44 -5.01 -7.28
CA ASP A 137 17.84 -5.00 -6.85
C ASP A 137 17.96 -5.52 -5.41
N PRO A 138 19.00 -6.27 -5.06
CA PRO A 138 19.17 -6.76 -3.70
C PRO A 138 19.22 -5.63 -2.68
N VAL A 139 18.53 -5.83 -1.54
CA VAL A 139 18.57 -4.87 -0.44
C VAL A 139 20.00 -4.79 0.13
N PRO A 140 20.58 -3.59 0.28
CA PRO A 140 21.91 -3.42 0.85
C PRO A 140 22.02 -3.98 2.27
N SER A 141 23.16 -4.61 2.58
CA SER A 141 23.38 -5.27 3.88
C SER A 141 23.55 -4.29 5.07
N ASP A 142 23.67 -3.02 4.81
CA ASP A 142 23.74 -1.95 5.82
C ASP A 142 22.35 -1.41 6.23
N ILE A 143 21.27 -1.95 5.67
CA ILE A 143 19.92 -1.71 6.15
C ILE A 143 19.61 -2.73 7.26
N ASP A 144 19.45 -2.23 8.50
CA ASP A 144 19.22 -3.06 9.67
C ASP A 144 17.73 -3.47 9.79
N PRO A 145 17.39 -4.77 9.65
CA PRO A 145 16.02 -5.25 9.82
C PRO A 145 15.40 -4.91 11.18
N SER A 146 16.22 -4.86 12.24
CA SER A 146 15.75 -4.64 13.60
C SER A 146 15.24 -3.21 13.86
N ALA A 147 15.52 -2.27 12.96
CA ALA A 147 14.97 -0.92 13.01
C ALA A 147 13.46 -0.86 12.71
N TYR A 148 12.91 -1.88 12.05
CA TYR A 148 11.53 -1.95 11.60
C TYR A 148 10.67 -2.82 12.51
N PHE A 149 9.35 -2.68 12.41
CA PHE A 149 8.46 -3.70 12.98
C PHE A 149 8.69 -5.03 12.24
N GLU A 150 8.84 -6.11 13.00
CA GLU A 150 9.11 -7.45 12.45
C GLU A 150 8.05 -7.88 11.43
N SER A 151 6.77 -7.63 11.75
CA SER A 151 5.65 -7.94 10.86
C SER A 151 5.74 -7.19 9.53
N ALA A 152 6.17 -5.90 9.56
CA ALA A 152 6.37 -5.11 8.36
C ALA A 152 7.58 -5.61 7.56
N TRP A 153 8.71 -5.90 8.24
CA TRP A 153 9.89 -6.43 7.58
C TRP A 153 9.60 -7.77 6.87
N ASN A 154 8.82 -8.64 7.50
CA ASN A 154 8.48 -9.95 6.96
C ASN A 154 7.66 -9.87 5.66
N THR A 155 6.94 -8.77 5.40
CA THR A 155 6.24 -8.57 4.11
C THR A 155 7.17 -8.42 2.91
N ASN A 156 8.47 -8.17 3.15
CA ASN A 156 9.49 -8.02 2.11
C ASN A 156 10.25 -9.31 1.80
N ILE A 157 10.08 -10.35 2.61
CA ILE A 157 10.83 -11.59 2.42
C ILE A 157 10.19 -12.40 1.30
N VAL A 158 10.81 -12.38 0.14
CA VAL A 158 10.38 -13.14 -1.03
C VAL A 158 11.45 -14.19 -1.34
N ASN A 159 11.06 -15.47 -1.43
CA ASN A 159 11.99 -16.57 -1.64
C ASN A 159 13.14 -16.61 -0.61
N GLY A 160 12.85 -16.25 0.65
CA GLY A 160 13.82 -16.27 1.75
C GLY A 160 14.80 -15.09 1.78
N ALA A 161 14.64 -14.07 0.94
CA ALA A 161 15.51 -12.89 0.88
C ALA A 161 14.71 -11.58 0.92
N PRO A 162 15.25 -10.52 1.56
CA PRO A 162 14.62 -9.21 1.52
C PRO A 162 14.65 -8.64 0.09
N SER A 163 13.50 -8.18 -0.38
CA SER A 163 13.28 -7.70 -1.74
C SER A 163 12.87 -6.22 -1.82
N GLY A 164 12.77 -5.55 -0.67
CA GLY A 164 12.43 -4.15 -0.53
C GLY A 164 12.64 -3.69 0.91
N VAL A 165 12.27 -2.45 1.22
CA VAL A 165 12.40 -1.85 2.54
C VAL A 165 11.06 -1.28 2.98
N PRO A 166 10.54 -1.60 4.18
CA PRO A 166 9.28 -1.03 4.65
C PRO A 166 9.35 0.50 4.68
N TRP A 167 8.38 1.14 4.05
CA TRP A 167 8.31 2.59 4.03
C TRP A 167 7.33 3.14 5.05
N TYR A 168 6.11 2.61 5.04
CA TYR A 168 5.12 2.89 6.06
C TYR A 168 4.29 1.64 6.36
N VAL A 169 3.68 1.62 7.54
CA VAL A 169 2.75 0.58 7.97
C VAL A 169 1.34 1.12 8.12
N GLU A 170 0.37 0.25 8.00
CA GLU A 170 -1.01 0.54 8.32
C GLU A 170 -1.69 -0.62 9.02
N THR A 171 -2.70 -0.31 9.79
CA THR A 171 -3.67 -1.28 10.30
C THR A 171 -5.06 -0.67 10.31
N ARG A 172 -6.07 -1.50 10.49
CA ARG A 172 -7.45 -1.05 10.52
C ARG A 172 -7.93 -0.89 11.95
N LEU A 173 -8.71 0.18 12.17
CA LEU A 173 -9.47 0.43 13.38
C LEU A 173 -10.94 0.66 13.01
N LEU A 174 -11.83 0.55 13.98
CA LEU A 174 -13.22 0.94 13.84
C LEU A 174 -13.33 2.45 13.95
N TYR A 175 -13.84 3.10 12.92
CA TYR A 175 -14.29 4.49 12.93
C TYR A 175 -15.79 4.52 13.23
N TYR A 176 -16.23 5.34 14.19
CA TYR A 176 -17.65 5.41 14.52
C TYR A 176 -18.12 6.81 14.94
N ARG A 177 -19.36 7.13 14.63
CA ARG A 177 -20.03 8.38 15.00
C ARG A 177 -20.52 8.29 16.43
N THR A 178 -19.87 9.01 17.35
CA THR A 178 -20.20 9.04 18.79
C THR A 178 -21.55 9.69 19.05
N ASP A 179 -21.90 10.75 18.31
CA ASP A 179 -23.18 11.44 18.43
C ASP A 179 -24.38 10.57 17.95
N ILE A 180 -24.20 9.76 16.90
CA ILE A 180 -25.22 8.83 16.42
C ILE A 180 -25.32 7.62 17.36
N ALA A 181 -24.19 7.11 17.87
CA ALA A 181 -24.14 6.05 18.87
C ALA A 181 -24.91 6.46 20.12
N GLN A 182 -24.61 7.65 20.69
CA GLN A 182 -25.32 8.18 21.85
C GLN A 182 -26.83 8.28 21.59
N LYS A 183 -27.24 8.82 20.46
CA LYS A 183 -28.66 8.91 20.06
C LYS A 183 -29.32 7.53 19.96
N ALA A 184 -28.53 6.51 19.55
CA ALA A 184 -28.99 5.12 19.45
C ALA A 184 -29.00 4.37 20.80
N GLY A 185 -28.52 5.01 21.90
CA GLY A 185 -28.40 4.40 23.23
C GLY A 185 -27.14 3.57 23.42
N ILE A 186 -26.12 3.75 22.55
CA ILE A 186 -24.83 3.10 22.64
C ILE A 186 -23.86 4.04 23.37
N SER A 187 -23.38 3.62 24.53
CA SER A 187 -22.55 4.43 25.43
C SER A 187 -21.03 4.21 25.26
N ALA A 188 -20.63 3.15 24.58
CA ALA A 188 -19.22 2.80 24.32
C ALA A 188 -19.04 2.22 22.91
N ALA A 189 -17.80 2.24 22.41
CA ALA A 189 -17.46 1.55 21.17
C ALA A 189 -17.71 0.04 21.30
N PRO A 190 -18.11 -0.65 20.20
CA PRO A 190 -18.25 -2.09 20.17
C PRO A 190 -16.96 -2.81 20.58
N ALA A 191 -17.00 -3.62 21.63
CA ALA A 191 -15.82 -4.34 22.14
C ALA A 191 -15.63 -5.73 21.50
N ASN A 192 -16.69 -6.29 20.97
CA ASN A 192 -16.73 -7.63 20.36
C ASN A 192 -17.71 -7.67 19.16
N TRP A 193 -17.77 -8.82 18.49
CA TRP A 193 -18.63 -9.02 17.32
C TRP A 193 -20.13 -8.80 17.61
N ASP A 194 -20.62 -9.28 18.76
CA ASP A 194 -22.02 -9.13 19.14
C ASP A 194 -22.36 -7.66 19.41
N ASP A 195 -21.45 -6.94 20.07
CA ASP A 195 -21.58 -5.49 20.27
C ASP A 195 -21.57 -4.74 18.94
N LEU A 196 -20.69 -5.13 18.00
CA LEU A 196 -20.63 -4.52 16.65
C LEU A 196 -21.96 -4.67 15.92
N LYS A 197 -22.53 -5.87 15.93
CA LYS A 197 -23.81 -6.14 15.29
C LYS A 197 -24.96 -5.37 15.95
N THR A 198 -24.96 -5.34 17.29
CA THR A 198 -25.92 -4.58 18.09
C THR A 198 -25.83 -3.09 17.81
N ALA A 199 -24.62 -2.53 17.79
CA ALA A 199 -24.40 -1.12 17.49
C ALA A 199 -24.86 -0.76 16.08
N ALA A 200 -24.52 -1.56 15.08
CA ALA A 200 -24.95 -1.34 13.69
C ALA A 200 -26.47 -1.33 13.58
N THR A 201 -27.15 -2.28 14.22
CA THR A 201 -28.60 -2.36 14.25
C THR A 201 -29.23 -1.14 14.94
N ALA A 202 -28.68 -0.73 16.09
CA ALA A 202 -29.20 0.40 16.85
C ALA A 202 -28.97 1.73 16.14
N MET A 203 -27.77 1.96 15.58
CA MET A 203 -27.45 3.19 14.87
C MET A 203 -28.35 3.40 13.64
N LYS A 204 -28.68 2.34 12.91
CA LYS A 204 -29.65 2.39 11.82
C LYS A 204 -31.06 2.61 12.34
N SER A 205 -31.58 1.80 13.28
CA SER A 205 -32.94 1.80 13.67
C SER A 205 -33.36 2.93 14.63
N LYS A 206 -32.44 3.42 15.47
CA LYS A 206 -32.69 4.43 16.52
C LYS A 206 -31.79 5.68 16.34
N GLY A 207 -30.58 5.52 15.81
CA GLY A 207 -29.64 6.62 15.59
C GLY A 207 -30.04 7.55 14.45
N GLY A 208 -30.86 7.07 13.51
CA GLY A 208 -31.31 7.79 12.32
C GLY A 208 -30.33 7.75 11.17
N ALA A 209 -29.33 6.86 11.21
CA ALA A 209 -28.43 6.60 10.09
C ALA A 209 -29.16 5.80 8.98
N LYS A 210 -28.71 5.97 7.75
CA LYS A 210 -29.23 5.19 6.61
C LYS A 210 -28.82 3.72 6.71
N TRP A 211 -27.57 3.49 7.12
CA TRP A 211 -26.95 2.20 7.32
C TRP A 211 -26.42 2.07 8.76
N GLY A 212 -26.09 0.88 9.21
CA GLY A 212 -25.48 0.66 10.50
C GLY A 212 -23.95 0.73 10.44
N ILE A 213 -23.40 0.24 9.32
CA ILE A 213 -21.96 0.17 9.05
C ILE A 213 -21.74 0.21 7.54
N SER A 214 -20.55 0.55 7.10
CA SER A 214 -20.10 0.33 5.72
C SER A 214 -19.12 -0.83 5.70
N LEU A 215 -19.44 -1.89 4.95
CA LEU A 215 -18.57 -3.03 4.66
C LEU A 215 -18.50 -3.23 3.15
N GLY A 216 -17.32 -3.60 2.66
CA GLY A 216 -17.10 -3.88 1.25
C GLY A 216 -17.75 -5.18 0.79
N THR A 217 -18.44 -5.17 -0.33
CA THR A 217 -19.00 -6.38 -0.93
C THR A 217 -17.94 -7.26 -1.57
N LYS A 218 -16.77 -6.69 -1.88
CA LYS A 218 -15.66 -7.27 -2.64
C LYS A 218 -14.34 -6.78 -2.04
N ASN A 219 -14.09 -7.11 -0.77
CA ASN A 219 -12.93 -6.59 -0.05
C ASN A 219 -12.37 -7.61 0.95
N TRP A 220 -11.38 -8.40 0.51
CA TRP A 220 -10.72 -9.37 1.37
C TRP A 220 -10.00 -8.72 2.58
N GLN A 221 -9.48 -7.50 2.43
CA GLN A 221 -8.79 -6.78 3.51
C GLN A 221 -9.73 -6.39 4.66
N GLU A 222 -11.01 -6.21 4.38
CA GLU A 222 -12.04 -6.01 5.43
C GLU A 222 -12.56 -7.33 5.99
N TYR A 223 -12.60 -8.40 5.20
CA TYR A 223 -13.08 -9.72 5.64
C TYR A 223 -12.04 -10.46 6.48
N PHE A 224 -10.76 -10.43 6.12
CA PHE A 224 -9.72 -11.23 6.78
C PHE A 224 -9.52 -10.93 8.27
N PRO A 225 -9.65 -9.70 8.77
CA PRO A 225 -9.69 -9.48 10.21
C PRO A 225 -10.73 -10.37 10.92
N PHE A 226 -11.91 -10.55 10.38
CA PHE A 226 -12.92 -11.46 10.96
C PHE A 226 -12.48 -12.93 10.92
N LEU A 227 -11.85 -13.37 9.81
CA LEU A 227 -11.26 -14.70 9.73
C LEU A 227 -10.24 -14.94 10.84
N TRP A 228 -9.26 -14.04 10.98
CA TRP A 228 -8.18 -14.15 11.95
C TRP A 228 -8.66 -13.99 13.39
N GLN A 229 -9.58 -13.07 13.66
CA GLN A 229 -10.19 -12.88 14.98
C GLN A 229 -10.91 -14.14 15.46
N ASN A 230 -11.43 -14.94 14.55
CA ASN A 230 -12.09 -16.21 14.87
C ASN A 230 -11.13 -17.41 14.93
N GLY A 231 -9.82 -17.17 14.78
CA GLY A 231 -8.79 -18.23 14.82
C GLY A 231 -8.63 -18.99 13.52
N GLY A 232 -9.26 -18.55 12.42
CA GLY A 232 -9.01 -19.06 11.06
C GLY A 232 -7.77 -18.42 10.44
N ASP A 233 -7.34 -18.94 9.30
CA ASP A 233 -6.26 -18.38 8.50
C ASP A 233 -6.43 -18.73 7.02
N VAL A 234 -5.63 -18.08 6.16
CA VAL A 234 -5.57 -18.37 4.73
C VAL A 234 -4.89 -19.72 4.49
N VAL A 235 -3.86 -20.01 5.28
CA VAL A 235 -3.12 -21.27 5.27
C VAL A 235 -3.01 -21.85 6.68
N ASP A 236 -2.94 -23.18 6.78
CA ASP A 236 -2.68 -23.87 8.02
C ASP A 236 -1.19 -23.81 8.42
N ALA A 237 -0.83 -24.36 9.59
CA ALA A 237 0.54 -24.38 10.07
C ALA A 237 1.52 -25.16 9.16
N SER A 238 1.01 -25.95 8.23
CA SER A 238 1.78 -26.70 7.23
C SER A 238 1.90 -25.97 5.90
N GLY A 239 1.26 -24.79 5.78
CA GLY A 239 1.22 -23.97 4.57
C GLY A 239 0.18 -24.43 3.54
N ASN A 240 -0.76 -25.30 3.91
CA ASN A 240 -1.86 -25.69 3.04
C ASN A 240 -3.02 -24.68 3.14
N PRO A 241 -3.78 -24.45 2.06
CA PRO A 241 -4.99 -23.62 2.13
C PRO A 241 -5.96 -24.06 3.24
N ALA A 242 -6.55 -23.11 3.97
CA ALA A 242 -7.42 -23.34 5.13
C ALA A 242 -8.68 -22.44 5.13
N LEU A 243 -9.13 -22.01 3.95
CA LEU A 243 -10.21 -21.07 3.77
C LEU A 243 -11.63 -21.66 3.94
N ASN A 244 -11.76 -22.97 4.12
CA ASN A 244 -13.05 -23.65 4.43
C ASN A 244 -13.09 -24.26 5.84
N SER A 245 -12.19 -23.84 6.73
CA SER A 245 -12.24 -24.24 8.13
C SER A 245 -13.56 -23.80 8.79
N PRO A 246 -14.02 -24.46 9.87
CA PRO A 246 -15.21 -24.02 10.62
C PRO A 246 -15.12 -22.55 11.05
N GLN A 247 -13.92 -22.06 11.39
CA GLN A 247 -13.67 -20.68 11.73
C GLN A 247 -13.87 -19.75 10.54
N ALA A 248 -13.46 -20.14 9.34
CA ALA A 248 -13.67 -19.36 8.12
C ALA A 248 -15.15 -19.27 7.78
N VAL A 249 -15.90 -20.37 7.86
CA VAL A 249 -17.35 -20.40 7.61
C VAL A 249 -18.10 -19.53 8.61
N GLU A 250 -17.76 -19.58 9.91
CA GLU A 250 -18.35 -18.71 10.94
C GLU A 250 -18.05 -17.22 10.66
N ALA A 251 -16.82 -16.88 10.27
CA ALA A 251 -16.44 -15.52 9.92
C ALA A 251 -17.21 -15.01 8.69
N LEU A 252 -17.34 -15.81 7.63
CA LEU A 252 -18.14 -15.48 6.46
C LEU A 252 -19.62 -15.30 6.83
N THR A 253 -20.16 -16.17 7.66
CA THR A 253 -21.54 -16.09 8.14
C THR A 253 -21.77 -14.79 8.91
N PHE A 254 -20.86 -14.40 9.79
CA PHE A 254 -20.95 -13.16 10.52
C PHE A 254 -20.85 -11.95 9.58
N TYR A 255 -19.87 -11.92 8.66
CA TYR A 255 -19.70 -10.85 7.69
C TYR A 255 -20.96 -10.68 6.80
N ASP A 256 -21.47 -11.77 6.24
CA ASP A 256 -22.66 -11.79 5.39
C ASP A 256 -23.93 -11.37 6.12
N SER A 257 -23.99 -11.59 7.43
CA SER A 257 -25.15 -11.19 8.24
C SER A 257 -25.44 -9.69 8.17
N PHE A 258 -24.43 -8.83 8.00
CA PHE A 258 -24.65 -7.39 7.86
C PHE A 258 -25.35 -7.04 6.54
N PHE A 259 -25.10 -7.81 5.48
CA PHE A 259 -25.75 -7.66 4.18
C PHE A 259 -27.16 -8.27 4.18
N LYS A 260 -27.33 -9.43 4.80
CA LYS A 260 -28.65 -10.10 4.94
C LYS A 260 -29.65 -9.28 5.77
N ASP A 261 -29.15 -8.63 6.84
CA ASP A 261 -29.98 -7.81 7.73
C ASP A 261 -30.08 -6.35 7.26
N ASP A 262 -29.61 -6.06 6.03
CA ASP A 262 -29.68 -4.73 5.41
C ASP A 262 -28.99 -3.63 6.27
N LEU A 263 -27.91 -3.99 6.99
CA LEU A 263 -27.15 -3.06 7.84
C LEU A 263 -26.04 -2.33 7.08
N THR A 264 -25.69 -2.80 5.90
CA THR A 264 -24.65 -2.23 5.01
C THR A 264 -25.16 -2.17 3.58
N PRO A 265 -24.70 -1.20 2.74
CA PRO A 265 -25.11 -1.14 1.34
C PRO A 265 -24.57 -2.36 0.56
N LYS A 266 -25.43 -2.95 -0.29
CA LYS A 266 -25.04 -4.06 -1.20
C LYS A 266 -24.43 -3.59 -2.51
N SER A 267 -24.38 -2.29 -2.73
CA SER A 267 -23.73 -1.67 -3.89
C SER A 267 -23.33 -0.26 -3.55
N VAL A 268 -22.12 0.11 -3.97
CA VAL A 268 -21.61 1.47 -3.91
C VAL A 268 -21.06 1.83 -5.31
N PRO A 269 -21.07 3.14 -5.69
CA PRO A 269 -20.46 3.57 -6.93
C PRO A 269 -18.98 3.18 -7.01
N GLU A 270 -18.46 2.99 -8.21
CA GLU A 270 -17.01 2.86 -8.43
C GLU A 270 -16.30 4.10 -7.90
N GLY A 271 -15.16 3.91 -7.20
CA GLY A 271 -14.44 5.01 -6.57
C GLY A 271 -15.15 5.63 -5.35
N PHE A 272 -16.09 4.90 -4.73
CA PHE A 272 -16.82 5.38 -3.56
C PHE A 272 -15.88 5.78 -2.42
N ASP A 273 -15.93 7.07 -2.04
CA ASP A 273 -15.30 7.59 -0.83
C ASP A 273 -16.31 7.58 0.31
N ILE A 274 -15.98 6.87 1.39
CA ILE A 274 -16.84 6.76 2.59
C ILE A 274 -16.91 8.09 3.36
N THR A 275 -15.90 8.96 3.24
CA THR A 275 -15.75 10.17 4.07
C THR A 275 -16.98 11.08 4.04
N PRO A 276 -17.54 11.47 2.87
CA PRO A 276 -18.74 12.29 2.83
C PRO A 276 -19.97 11.63 3.47
N ALA A 277 -20.14 10.32 3.28
CA ALA A 277 -21.26 9.56 3.83
C ALA A 277 -21.15 9.43 5.37
N PHE A 278 -19.93 9.26 5.88
CA PHE A 278 -19.64 9.24 7.31
C PHE A 278 -19.89 10.62 7.96
N VAL A 279 -19.37 11.69 7.37
CA VAL A 279 -19.59 13.06 7.87
C VAL A 279 -21.06 13.43 7.88
N LYS A 280 -21.81 13.06 6.84
CA LYS A 280 -23.25 13.24 6.77
C LYS A 280 -24.02 12.38 7.81
N GLY A 281 -23.47 11.23 8.23
CA GLY A 281 -24.09 10.29 9.15
C GLY A 281 -24.91 9.18 8.47
N ASP A 282 -24.82 9.05 7.16
CA ASP A 282 -25.48 7.97 6.42
C ASP A 282 -24.86 6.60 6.76
N ASN A 283 -23.54 6.55 6.90
CA ASN A 283 -22.73 5.38 7.26
C ASN A 283 -21.95 5.68 8.56
N PRO A 284 -22.51 5.40 9.73
CA PRO A 284 -21.96 5.85 11.02
C PRO A 284 -20.79 5.02 11.53
N MET A 285 -20.49 3.87 10.91
CA MET A 285 -19.35 3.02 11.23
C MET A 285 -18.70 2.49 9.96
N PHE A 286 -17.37 2.29 10.01
CA PHE A 286 -16.58 1.60 8.98
C PHE A 286 -15.19 1.25 9.54
N PHE A 287 -14.49 0.32 8.90
CA PHE A 287 -13.10 0.00 9.22
C PHE A 287 -12.16 0.70 8.27
N SER A 288 -11.09 1.32 8.79
CA SER A 288 -10.09 1.95 7.95
C SER A 288 -8.76 2.19 8.64
N GLY A 289 -7.79 2.63 7.84
CA GLY A 289 -6.45 2.99 8.26
C GLY A 289 -6.30 4.47 8.67
N PRO A 290 -5.08 4.90 9.03
CA PRO A 290 -4.81 6.20 9.63
C PRO A 290 -5.12 7.41 8.71
N TRP A 291 -5.05 7.23 7.40
CA TRP A 291 -5.34 8.31 6.43
C TRP A 291 -6.75 8.91 6.56
N HIS A 292 -7.74 8.12 6.98
CA HIS A 292 -9.10 8.62 7.16
C HIS A 292 -9.22 9.63 8.31
N VAL A 293 -8.29 9.63 9.25
CA VAL A 293 -8.27 10.66 10.30
C VAL A 293 -8.17 12.05 9.68
N GLY A 294 -7.18 12.28 8.84
CA GLY A 294 -7.00 13.56 8.14
C GLY A 294 -8.11 13.90 7.16
N LEU A 295 -8.64 12.89 6.44
CA LEU A 295 -9.76 13.08 5.50
C LEU A 295 -11.03 13.52 6.23
N ILE A 296 -11.37 12.87 7.36
CA ILE A 296 -12.54 13.23 8.16
C ILE A 296 -12.38 14.59 8.82
N ASP A 297 -11.19 14.90 9.39
CA ASP A 297 -10.91 16.20 9.99
C ASP A 297 -11.06 17.33 8.97
N THR A 298 -10.61 17.08 7.74
CA THR A 298 -10.74 18.06 6.63
C THR A 298 -12.20 18.23 6.20
N ALA A 299 -12.91 17.12 5.96
CA ALA A 299 -14.28 17.15 5.44
C ALA A 299 -15.30 17.63 6.47
N GLY A 300 -15.09 17.27 7.75
CA GLY A 300 -16.01 17.62 8.84
C GLY A 300 -15.76 19.00 9.45
N GLY A 301 -14.53 19.49 9.37
CA GLY A 301 -14.13 20.77 9.96
C GLY A 301 -14.16 20.81 11.49
N ALA A 302 -13.89 21.98 12.06
CA ALA A 302 -13.67 22.15 13.51
C ALA A 302 -14.84 21.71 14.39
N THR A 303 -16.08 21.84 13.91
CA THR A 303 -17.30 21.50 14.68
C THR A 303 -17.65 20.01 14.64
N PHE A 304 -16.87 19.21 13.93
CA PHE A 304 -17.10 17.78 13.77
C PHE A 304 -16.22 16.91 14.67
N LYS A 305 -15.15 17.44 15.25
CA LYS A 305 -14.13 16.72 16.00
C LYS A 305 -14.69 15.83 17.12
N ASP A 306 -15.70 16.29 17.85
CA ASP A 306 -16.29 15.58 18.97
C ASP A 306 -17.43 14.63 18.58
N LYS A 307 -17.73 14.52 17.28
CA LYS A 307 -18.86 13.70 16.78
C LYS A 307 -18.45 12.31 16.33
N TRP A 308 -17.18 11.99 16.41
CA TRP A 308 -16.65 10.70 15.99
C TRP A 308 -15.44 10.30 16.81
N ALA A 309 -15.13 9.03 16.80
CA ALA A 309 -13.94 8.46 17.41
C ALA A 309 -13.48 7.23 16.63
N ILE A 310 -12.27 6.78 16.94
CA ILE A 310 -11.77 5.46 16.56
C ILE A 310 -11.78 4.53 17.77
N ALA A 311 -11.82 3.23 17.52
CA ALA A 311 -11.75 2.20 18.53
C ALA A 311 -10.95 1.00 17.99
N PRO A 312 -10.34 0.17 18.87
CA PRO A 312 -9.72 -1.09 18.48
C PRO A 312 -10.68 -1.97 17.69
N MET A 313 -10.15 -2.93 16.94
CA MET A 313 -10.98 -3.93 16.25
C MET A 313 -11.80 -4.72 17.28
N PRO A 314 -13.10 -4.96 16.98
CA PRO A 314 -13.98 -5.75 17.87
C PRO A 314 -13.46 -7.18 18.00
N LYS A 315 -13.39 -7.66 19.24
CA LYS A 315 -12.82 -8.97 19.57
C LYS A 315 -13.79 -10.13 19.23
N LYS A 316 -13.22 -11.26 18.72
CA LYS A 316 -13.84 -12.60 18.85
C LYS A 316 -12.96 -13.46 19.78
N ALA A 317 -12.07 -14.30 19.25
CA ALA A 317 -10.99 -14.91 20.04
C ALA A 317 -9.85 -13.92 20.28
N THR A 318 -9.49 -13.15 19.26
CA THR A 318 -8.45 -12.10 19.28
C THR A 318 -9.03 -10.77 18.77
N THR A 319 -8.21 -9.72 18.76
CA THR A 319 -8.49 -8.41 18.15
C THR A 319 -7.76 -8.21 16.82
N THR A 320 -7.22 -9.29 16.26
CA THR A 320 -6.31 -9.26 15.12
C THR A 320 -6.89 -8.43 13.97
N SER A 321 -6.12 -7.47 13.52
CA SER A 321 -6.42 -6.61 12.38
C SER A 321 -5.54 -6.93 11.18
N PHE A 322 -5.86 -6.32 10.04
CA PHE A 322 -5.03 -6.35 8.84
C PHE A 322 -3.77 -5.52 9.06
N LEU A 323 -2.61 -6.08 8.70
CA LEU A 323 -1.36 -5.37 8.52
C LEU A 323 -1.17 -5.09 7.03
N GLY A 324 -1.19 -3.83 6.67
CA GLY A 324 -0.86 -3.33 5.36
C GLY A 324 0.29 -2.34 5.40
N GLY A 325 0.36 -1.54 4.37
CA GLY A 325 1.38 -0.54 4.15
C GLY A 325 2.08 -0.75 2.83
N SER A 326 3.22 -0.13 2.69
CA SER A 326 4.03 -0.22 1.48
C SER A 326 5.50 -0.27 1.78
N ASN A 327 6.19 -0.89 0.85
CA ASN A 327 7.64 -1.00 0.79
C ASN A 327 8.17 -0.08 -0.31
N MET A 328 9.42 0.29 -0.25
CA MET A 328 10.15 0.84 -1.39
C MET A 328 11.06 -0.23 -1.98
N VAL A 329 11.02 -0.38 -3.29
CA VAL A 329 11.87 -1.30 -4.05
C VAL A 329 12.72 -0.53 -5.05
N VAL A 330 13.94 -0.97 -5.25
CA VAL A 330 14.83 -0.49 -6.32
C VAL A 330 14.83 -1.52 -7.44
N PHE A 331 14.73 -1.10 -8.69
CA PHE A 331 14.76 -2.03 -9.81
C PHE A 331 16.18 -2.31 -10.29
N LYS A 332 16.47 -3.57 -10.66
CA LYS A 332 17.80 -4.00 -11.15
C LYS A 332 18.30 -3.24 -12.38
N ASN A 333 17.38 -2.80 -13.24
CA ASN A 333 17.70 -2.06 -14.46
C ASN A 333 17.97 -0.56 -14.23
N SER A 334 17.77 -0.06 -13.00
CA SER A 334 18.17 1.30 -12.65
C SER A 334 19.64 1.55 -12.98
N LYS A 335 19.90 2.70 -13.59
CA LYS A 335 21.27 3.18 -13.88
C LYS A 335 21.85 4.03 -12.76
N ASN A 336 21.01 4.42 -11.79
CA ASN A 336 21.32 5.32 -10.69
C ASN A 336 21.15 4.63 -9.33
N LYS A 337 21.62 3.37 -9.20
CA LYS A 337 21.36 2.53 -8.01
C LYS A 337 21.81 3.16 -6.71
N ASP A 338 22.98 3.81 -6.69
CA ASP A 338 23.51 4.45 -5.49
C ASP A 338 22.58 5.57 -5.02
N ALA A 339 22.10 6.41 -5.94
CA ALA A 339 21.14 7.47 -5.62
C ALA A 339 19.76 6.88 -5.26
N ALA A 340 19.33 5.78 -5.90
CA ALA A 340 18.08 5.10 -5.60
C ALA A 340 18.08 4.53 -4.18
N TRP A 341 19.12 3.80 -3.80
CA TRP A 341 19.25 3.28 -2.44
C TRP A 341 19.47 4.38 -1.40
N ALA A 342 20.16 5.46 -1.74
CA ALA A 342 20.27 6.62 -0.86
C ALA A 342 18.89 7.27 -0.62
N PHE A 343 18.04 7.38 -1.64
CA PHE A 343 16.67 7.88 -1.50
C PHE A 343 15.82 6.95 -0.63
N VAL A 344 15.90 5.63 -0.82
CA VAL A 344 15.19 4.65 0.02
C VAL A 344 15.62 4.76 1.48
N LYS A 345 16.94 4.85 1.75
CA LYS A 345 17.48 5.05 3.11
C LYS A 345 17.03 6.38 3.71
N PHE A 346 17.00 7.45 2.93
CA PHE A 346 16.47 8.75 3.36
C PHE A 346 14.99 8.63 3.76
N CYS A 347 14.16 7.94 2.96
CA CYS A 347 12.77 7.69 3.30
C CYS A 347 12.58 6.79 4.54
N SER A 348 13.61 6.06 4.94
CA SER A 348 13.66 5.21 6.14
C SER A 348 14.30 5.89 7.35
N ASP A 349 14.80 7.13 7.22
CA ASP A 349 15.30 7.89 8.36
C ASP A 349 14.14 8.23 9.31
N PRO A 350 14.29 8.06 10.64
CA PRO A 350 13.21 8.30 11.60
C PRO A 350 12.59 9.69 11.52
N LYS A 351 13.38 10.74 11.27
CA LYS A 351 12.86 12.13 11.12
C LYS A 351 12.11 12.30 9.81
N THR A 352 12.59 11.66 8.75
CA THR A 352 11.91 11.65 7.44
C THR A 352 10.59 10.91 7.53
N GLN A 353 10.51 9.81 8.28
CA GLN A 353 9.26 9.11 8.52
C GLN A 353 8.28 9.92 9.38
N ALA A 354 8.77 10.68 10.38
CA ALA A 354 7.92 11.62 11.12
C ALA A 354 7.41 12.78 10.23
N LEU A 355 8.26 13.30 9.34
CA LEU A 355 7.83 14.26 8.31
C LEU A 355 6.78 13.65 7.38
N TRP A 356 6.96 12.40 6.98
CA TRP A 356 5.99 11.69 6.14
C TRP A 356 4.65 11.50 6.84
N TYR A 357 4.67 11.12 8.11
CA TYR A 357 3.45 11.04 8.91
C TYR A 357 2.69 12.37 8.92
N THR A 358 3.37 13.50 9.15
CA THR A 358 2.71 14.82 9.14
C THR A 358 2.21 15.25 7.75
N THR A 359 2.78 14.68 6.70
CA THR A 359 2.43 14.98 5.30
C THR A 359 1.28 14.13 4.80
N ALA A 360 1.32 12.80 5.06
CA ALA A 360 0.41 11.82 4.49
C ALA A 360 -0.48 11.11 5.51
N THR A 361 -0.17 11.23 6.81
CA THR A 361 -0.77 10.49 7.93
C THR A 361 -0.51 8.97 7.89
N ASP A 362 0.46 8.53 7.10
CA ASP A 362 0.92 7.15 7.07
C ASP A 362 1.83 6.88 8.27
N LEU A 363 1.62 5.74 8.94
CA LEU A 363 2.35 5.42 10.16
C LEU A 363 3.77 4.97 9.85
N PRO A 364 4.78 5.42 10.64
CA PRO A 364 6.15 5.02 10.42
C PRO A 364 6.36 3.51 10.49
N ALA A 365 7.11 2.95 9.54
CA ALA A 365 7.57 1.57 9.58
C ALA A 365 8.79 1.39 10.50
N VAL A 366 9.57 2.47 10.71
CA VAL A 366 10.72 2.49 11.60
C VAL A 366 10.28 2.76 13.03
N GLN A 367 10.64 1.85 13.95
CA GLN A 367 10.15 1.89 15.34
C GLN A 367 10.55 3.18 16.07
N SER A 368 11.80 3.66 15.88
CA SER A 368 12.28 4.87 16.58
C SER A 368 11.60 6.17 16.10
N ALA A 369 10.96 6.19 14.94
CA ALA A 369 10.17 7.34 14.48
C ALA A 369 8.91 7.59 15.34
N TRP A 370 8.43 6.58 16.06
CA TRP A 370 7.28 6.71 16.95
C TRP A 370 7.57 7.53 18.22
N ASP A 371 8.86 7.76 18.52
CA ASP A 371 9.26 8.65 19.62
C ASP A 371 9.23 10.13 19.24
N ASP A 372 9.13 10.45 17.95
CA ASP A 372 9.04 11.84 17.47
C ASP A 372 7.75 12.50 18.01
N PRO A 373 7.86 13.74 18.58
CA PRO A 373 6.71 14.46 19.10
C PRO A 373 5.55 14.63 18.10
N ALA A 374 5.85 14.72 16.79
CA ALA A 374 4.83 14.87 15.76
C ALA A 374 3.99 13.59 15.60
N VAL A 375 4.59 12.42 15.81
CA VAL A 375 3.91 11.12 15.78
C VAL A 375 3.24 10.83 17.12
N LYS A 376 4.00 10.94 18.21
CA LYS A 376 3.56 10.60 19.58
C LYS A 376 2.49 11.54 20.12
N GLY A 377 2.42 12.78 19.62
CA GLY A 377 1.51 13.82 20.13
C GLY A 377 0.05 13.61 19.77
N ASP A 378 -0.28 12.76 18.80
CA ASP A 378 -1.66 12.43 18.45
C ASP A 378 -2.13 11.17 19.20
N PRO A 379 -3.11 11.27 20.13
CA PRO A 379 -3.59 10.12 20.90
C PRO A 379 -4.21 9.02 20.01
N ARG A 380 -4.65 9.34 18.80
CA ARG A 380 -5.18 8.39 17.83
C ARG A 380 -4.07 7.48 17.29
N VAL A 381 -2.85 8.02 17.15
CA VAL A 381 -1.66 7.26 16.72
C VAL A 381 -1.33 6.16 17.74
N ALA A 382 -1.41 6.45 19.04
CA ALA A 382 -1.19 5.45 20.09
C ALA A 382 -2.12 4.24 19.91
N MET A 383 -3.40 4.47 19.55
CA MET A 383 -4.37 3.39 19.31
C MET A 383 -4.00 2.53 18.11
N PHE A 384 -3.52 3.13 17.01
CA PHE A 384 -2.97 2.38 15.87
C PHE A 384 -1.72 1.59 16.28
N GLY A 385 -0.82 2.19 17.06
CA GLY A 385 0.37 1.53 17.60
C GLY A 385 0.04 0.32 18.48
N ASP A 386 -1.01 0.41 19.29
CA ASP A 386 -1.49 -0.72 20.09
C ASP A 386 -2.10 -1.81 19.20
N GLN A 387 -2.87 -1.45 18.19
CA GLN A 387 -3.46 -2.42 17.25
C GLN A 387 -2.40 -3.13 16.41
N LEU A 388 -1.30 -2.46 16.03
CA LEU A 388 -0.17 -3.06 15.29
C LEU A 388 0.49 -4.25 16.03
N LYS A 389 0.32 -4.34 17.34
CA LYS A 389 0.82 -5.48 18.14
C LYS A 389 0.00 -6.77 17.92
N ASP A 390 -1.23 -6.66 17.41
CA ASP A 390 -2.10 -7.78 17.08
C ASP A 390 -2.61 -7.62 15.62
N THR A 391 -1.73 -7.91 14.68
CA THR A 391 -2.00 -7.81 13.25
C THR A 391 -1.48 -9.03 12.49
N LYS A 392 -2.11 -9.31 11.35
CA LYS A 392 -1.64 -10.26 10.35
C LYS A 392 -1.64 -9.62 8.96
N ALA A 393 -0.66 -10.02 8.15
CA ALA A 393 -0.63 -9.75 6.72
C ALA A 393 -1.10 -11.00 5.94
N GLN A 394 -1.46 -10.80 4.69
CA GLN A 394 -1.67 -11.89 3.74
C GLN A 394 -0.36 -12.65 3.48
N PRO A 395 -0.44 -13.89 2.98
CA PRO A 395 0.74 -14.63 2.55
C PRO A 395 1.56 -13.86 1.49
N VAL A 396 2.89 -13.88 1.61
CA VAL A 396 3.80 -13.33 0.61
C VAL A 396 3.98 -14.38 -0.49
N SER A 397 3.06 -14.38 -1.45
CA SER A 397 2.99 -15.37 -2.52
C SER A 397 3.02 -14.72 -3.90
N ALA A 398 3.67 -15.36 -4.86
CA ALA A 398 3.68 -14.93 -6.27
C ALA A 398 2.28 -14.90 -6.89
N THR A 399 1.36 -15.73 -6.40
CA THR A 399 -0.01 -15.89 -6.89
C THR A 399 -1.03 -15.09 -6.08
N TRP A 400 -0.60 -14.31 -5.08
CA TRP A 400 -1.52 -13.60 -4.18
C TRP A 400 -2.52 -12.71 -4.91
N SER A 401 -2.07 -11.97 -5.92
CA SER A 401 -2.95 -11.07 -6.68
C SER A 401 -4.11 -11.82 -7.37
N GLU A 402 -3.83 -13.01 -7.91
CA GLU A 402 -4.84 -13.87 -8.54
C GLU A 402 -5.79 -14.47 -7.48
N LEU A 403 -5.24 -15.00 -6.41
CA LEU A 403 -6.03 -15.57 -5.31
C LEU A 403 -6.91 -14.52 -4.63
N SER A 404 -6.37 -13.35 -4.32
CA SER A 404 -7.12 -12.27 -3.69
C SER A 404 -8.27 -11.76 -4.58
N SER A 405 -8.07 -11.75 -5.90
CA SER A 405 -9.14 -11.46 -6.86
C SER A 405 -10.25 -12.51 -6.82
N ALA A 406 -9.90 -13.81 -6.81
CA ALA A 406 -10.88 -14.89 -6.71
C ALA A 406 -11.66 -14.87 -5.38
N ILE A 407 -10.97 -14.56 -4.26
CA ILE A 407 -11.60 -14.36 -2.96
C ILE A 407 -12.60 -13.19 -3.02
N ASN A 408 -12.20 -12.07 -3.59
CA ASN A 408 -13.05 -10.90 -3.76
C ASN A 408 -14.30 -11.19 -4.60
N ASP A 409 -14.17 -11.93 -5.70
CA ASP A 409 -15.29 -12.33 -6.55
C ASP A 409 -16.26 -13.27 -5.80
N THR A 410 -15.73 -14.14 -4.93
CA THR A 410 -16.54 -15.03 -4.10
C THR A 410 -17.26 -14.26 -2.98
N LEU A 411 -16.58 -13.30 -2.33
CA LEU A 411 -17.22 -12.39 -1.38
C LEU A 411 -18.38 -11.62 -2.03
N GLU A 412 -18.20 -11.11 -3.25
CA GLU A 412 -19.26 -10.40 -3.98
C GLU A 412 -20.46 -11.31 -4.28
N LYS A 413 -20.23 -12.55 -4.74
CA LYS A 413 -21.30 -13.53 -4.96
C LYS A 413 -22.06 -13.86 -3.68
N MET A 414 -21.39 -13.89 -2.52
CA MET A 414 -22.03 -14.12 -1.23
C MET A 414 -22.84 -12.90 -0.79
N THR A 415 -22.22 -11.74 -0.72
CA THR A 415 -22.83 -10.52 -0.12
C THR A 415 -23.93 -9.92 -0.98
N THR A 416 -23.84 -10.03 -2.30
CA THR A 416 -24.83 -9.47 -3.25
C THR A 416 -25.65 -10.52 -3.96
N GLY A 417 -25.06 -11.67 -4.27
CA GLY A 417 -25.67 -12.77 -5.03
C GLY A 417 -26.37 -13.83 -4.16
N GLY A 418 -26.22 -13.78 -2.83
CA GLY A 418 -26.85 -14.71 -1.90
C GLY A 418 -26.24 -16.13 -1.89
N MET A 419 -24.96 -16.27 -2.29
CA MET A 419 -24.23 -17.52 -2.12
C MET A 419 -24.17 -17.86 -0.62
N ASP A 420 -24.37 -19.12 -0.30
CA ASP A 420 -24.27 -19.60 1.08
C ASP A 420 -22.82 -19.48 1.61
N PRO A 421 -22.59 -19.08 2.88
CA PRO A 421 -21.26 -18.92 3.45
C PRO A 421 -20.38 -20.18 3.42
N GLN A 422 -20.97 -21.39 3.59
CA GLN A 422 -20.23 -22.65 3.44
C GLN A 422 -19.80 -22.84 1.99
N ALA A 423 -20.70 -22.61 1.03
CA ALA A 423 -20.36 -22.71 -0.38
C ALA A 423 -19.32 -21.67 -0.81
N ALA A 424 -19.35 -20.47 -0.21
CA ALA A 424 -18.32 -19.45 -0.43
C ALA A 424 -16.96 -19.90 0.12
N ALA A 425 -16.92 -20.44 1.33
CA ALA A 425 -15.69 -21.00 1.94
C ALA A 425 -15.11 -22.14 1.08
N ASP A 426 -15.95 -23.07 0.64
CA ASP A 426 -15.53 -24.21 -0.21
C ASP A 426 -15.01 -23.73 -1.59
N GLN A 427 -15.61 -22.67 -2.15
CA GLN A 427 -15.11 -22.06 -3.39
C GLN A 427 -13.74 -21.40 -3.18
N MET A 428 -13.58 -20.59 -2.11
CA MET A 428 -12.30 -19.96 -1.78
C MET A 428 -11.20 -21.00 -1.54
N GLN A 429 -11.51 -22.09 -0.86
CA GLN A 429 -10.59 -23.22 -0.63
C GLN A 429 -10.14 -23.85 -1.95
N LYS A 430 -11.10 -24.16 -2.83
CA LYS A 430 -10.83 -24.73 -4.15
C LYS A 430 -9.97 -23.81 -5.01
N ASP A 431 -10.25 -22.50 -4.99
CA ASP A 431 -9.47 -21.51 -5.73
C ASP A 431 -8.04 -21.43 -5.18
N ALA A 432 -7.85 -21.44 -3.85
CA ALA A 432 -6.54 -21.46 -3.21
C ALA A 432 -5.74 -22.74 -3.50
N GLU A 433 -6.38 -23.90 -3.58
CA GLU A 433 -5.76 -25.17 -3.97
C GLU A 433 -5.35 -25.16 -5.45
N SER A 434 -6.16 -24.57 -6.32
CA SER A 434 -5.92 -24.53 -7.78
C SER A 434 -4.85 -23.49 -8.16
N ILE A 435 -4.91 -22.30 -7.59
CA ILE A 435 -4.01 -21.17 -7.86
C ILE A 435 -2.67 -21.39 -7.14
N GLY A 436 -2.74 -21.88 -5.92
CA GLY A 436 -1.61 -22.03 -5.01
C GLY A 436 -1.39 -20.79 -4.13
N VAL A 437 -0.77 -20.98 -2.96
CA VAL A 437 -0.49 -19.92 -1.97
C VAL A 437 1.02 -19.92 -1.61
N LYS A 438 1.86 -20.51 -2.45
CA LYS A 438 3.30 -20.67 -2.20
C LYS A 438 4.12 -19.55 -2.79
#